data_c63377d494c21b6d782a619930fb2a29
#
_entry.id   c63377d494c21b6d782a619930fb2a29
#
_cell.length_a   1.000
_cell.length_b   1.000
_cell.length_c   1.000
_cell.angle_alpha   90.00
_cell.angle_beta   90.00
_cell.angle_gamma   90.00
#
_symmetry.space_group_name_H-M   'P 1'
#
loop_
_entity.id
_entity.type
_entity.pdbx_description
1 polymer ?
#
loop_
_entity_poly.entity_id
_entity_poly.type
_entity_poly.pdbx_seq_one_letter_code
_entity_poly.pdbx_strand_id
1 'polypeptide(L)'
;MALTLAAAAELLDRHHLLREIIQGDCWTDDAADLAGADEPFTAITYDTRKVVPDTLLCCKGRFKAEYLTDIDTTGLAAYGAETEYSAVTRTPGLIVNDARKAMSLLSAEFYGRPQDELTVIGITGTKGKTTTAYFVQAVLNAYSGGRAALFSSVDNCLDGHTYAESDLTTPESMDAFRMMREAVDNGMRYLVMEVSSQAYKVERVYGLTFDAGAFLNISPDHISAIEHPTFEDYLYCKRQITHNCRTLVLGADCDHADLIRQDAQASNVPVTTFALHAADGHGTHADFVALPDASSGYLFQEQGKAIGDFSLELEGEFNAANAAAAIALSRAVGVPTGSEAFRALEHVHIPGRMEHYESGNMVAYVDYAHNYVSTKTLAEFVTHKYADRNPRVVVVTGSVGDKAVDRREGIIKGAQDYADRIILTAEDTVHERMIDILHEMQGYITNPRVVSDIELDRAKAIEKAVEDAHAHADRLTILLVIGKGEERWIKVDGKHAPYEGDDHVVKRLFGLLND
;
A
#
# COMPACT_ATOMS: atom_id res chain seq x y z
N MET A 1 -10.18 -28.03 10.26
CA MET A 1 -10.06 -28.59 11.64
C MET A 1 -9.64 -27.45 12.55
N ALA A 2 -9.99 -27.51 13.84
CA ALA A 2 -9.50 -26.50 14.77
C ALA A 2 -7.98 -26.66 14.97
N LEU A 3 -7.25 -25.57 15.06
CA LEU A 3 -5.80 -25.58 15.31
C LEU A 3 -5.54 -25.97 16.77
N THR A 4 -4.71 -27.00 16.99
CA THR A 4 -4.25 -27.47 18.30
C THR A 4 -2.73 -27.35 18.39
N LEU A 5 -2.15 -27.57 19.58
CA LEU A 5 -0.69 -27.57 19.72
C LEU A 5 -0.04 -28.66 18.84
N ALA A 6 -0.63 -29.86 18.77
CA ALA A 6 -0.14 -30.95 17.91
C ALA A 6 -0.20 -30.57 16.44
N ALA A 7 -1.34 -30.03 15.98
CA ALA A 7 -1.49 -29.60 14.59
C ALA A 7 -0.54 -28.43 14.23
N ALA A 8 -0.33 -27.50 15.16
CA ALA A 8 0.61 -26.38 14.99
C ALA A 8 2.05 -26.88 14.87
N ALA A 9 2.46 -27.81 15.73
CA ALA A 9 3.80 -28.41 15.67
C ALA A 9 4.03 -29.16 14.34
N GLU A 10 3.08 -30.02 13.92
CA GLU A 10 3.14 -30.74 12.66
C GLU A 10 3.22 -29.78 11.45
N LEU A 11 2.41 -28.70 11.46
CA LEU A 11 2.44 -27.68 10.41
C LEU A 11 3.82 -27.02 10.32
N LEU A 12 4.37 -26.60 11.44
CA LEU A 12 5.67 -25.93 11.50
C LEU A 12 6.81 -26.87 11.13
N ASP A 13 6.76 -28.15 11.51
CA ASP A 13 7.76 -29.14 11.14
C ASP A 13 7.75 -29.40 9.62
N ARG A 14 6.59 -29.58 9.00
CA ARG A 14 6.45 -29.74 7.54
C ARG A 14 7.06 -28.58 6.74
N HIS A 15 7.07 -27.38 7.33
CA HIS A 15 7.69 -26.18 6.74
C HIS A 15 9.13 -25.96 7.21
N HIS A 16 9.73 -26.89 7.95
CA HIS A 16 11.08 -26.79 8.52
C HIS A 16 11.29 -25.57 9.41
N LEU A 17 10.23 -25.12 10.09
CA LEU A 17 10.24 -23.99 11.01
C LEU A 17 10.33 -24.41 12.48
N LEU A 18 9.80 -25.56 12.86
CA LEU A 18 9.88 -26.08 14.22
C LEU A 18 11.32 -26.48 14.56
N ARG A 19 11.81 -26.06 15.71
CA ARG A 19 13.08 -26.52 16.26
C ARG A 19 12.85 -27.53 17.38
N GLU A 20 11.97 -27.19 18.30
CA GLU A 20 11.69 -27.95 19.52
C GLU A 20 10.42 -27.41 20.19
N ILE A 21 9.85 -28.21 21.08
CA ILE A 21 8.74 -27.82 21.97
C ILE A 21 9.25 -27.90 23.39
N ILE A 22 9.04 -26.83 24.18
CA ILE A 22 9.54 -26.75 25.56
C ILE A 22 8.37 -26.47 26.50
N GLN A 23 8.22 -27.29 27.54
CA GLN A 23 7.29 -27.06 28.62
C GLN A 23 7.96 -27.36 29.98
N GLY A 24 8.34 -26.33 30.73
CA GLY A 24 9.12 -26.48 31.94
C GLY A 24 10.45 -27.21 31.69
N ASP A 25 10.64 -28.39 32.31
CA ASP A 25 11.82 -29.23 32.11
C ASP A 25 11.68 -30.27 30.98
N CYS A 26 10.52 -30.30 30.30
CA CYS A 26 10.27 -31.20 29.16
C CYS A 26 10.71 -30.51 27.86
N TRP A 27 11.60 -31.16 27.11
CA TRP A 27 12.09 -30.75 25.79
C TRP A 27 11.84 -31.90 24.81
N THR A 28 11.02 -31.64 23.78
CA THR A 28 10.61 -32.66 22.81
C THR A 28 10.47 -32.05 21.42
N ASP A 29 10.42 -32.85 20.39
CA ASP A 29 10.00 -32.50 19.03
C ASP A 29 8.60 -33.08 18.69
N ASP A 30 8.02 -33.89 19.61
CA ASP A 30 6.70 -34.48 19.46
C ASP A 30 5.70 -33.87 20.47
N ALA A 31 4.72 -33.14 19.96
CA ALA A 31 3.67 -32.55 20.79
C ALA A 31 2.82 -33.60 21.54
N ALA A 32 2.77 -34.86 21.08
CA ALA A 32 2.03 -35.94 21.76
C ALA A 32 2.58 -36.25 23.16
N ASP A 33 3.82 -35.85 23.47
CA ASP A 33 4.42 -35.99 24.79
C ASP A 33 3.79 -35.03 25.82
N LEU A 34 3.01 -34.02 25.36
CA LEU A 34 2.47 -32.96 26.18
C LEU A 34 0.98 -33.15 26.47
N ALA A 35 0.58 -32.93 27.71
CA ALA A 35 -0.81 -32.95 28.10
C ALA A 35 -1.57 -31.77 27.46
N GLY A 36 -2.76 -32.05 26.89
CA GLY A 36 -3.59 -31.02 26.25
C GLY A 36 -3.15 -30.65 24.83
N ALA A 37 -2.25 -31.41 24.21
CA ALA A 37 -1.77 -31.11 22.85
C ALA A 37 -2.86 -31.12 21.76
N ASP A 38 -3.98 -31.83 22.01
CA ASP A 38 -5.13 -31.91 21.10
C ASP A 38 -6.25 -30.90 21.43
N GLU A 39 -6.09 -30.09 22.48
CA GLU A 39 -7.07 -29.08 22.83
C GLU A 39 -7.01 -27.92 21.81
N PRO A 40 -8.18 -27.46 21.29
CA PRO A 40 -8.19 -26.43 20.27
C PRO A 40 -7.88 -25.07 20.84
N PHE A 41 -7.06 -24.28 20.16
CA PHE A 41 -6.90 -22.86 20.43
C PHE A 41 -8.20 -22.12 20.12
N THR A 42 -8.64 -21.26 21.02
CA THR A 42 -9.84 -20.42 20.86
C THR A 42 -9.50 -19.02 20.34
N ALA A 43 -8.23 -18.60 20.50
CA ALA A 43 -7.72 -17.33 20.02
C ALA A 43 -6.27 -17.45 19.55
N ILE A 44 -5.87 -16.54 18.68
CA ILE A 44 -4.48 -16.32 18.27
C ILE A 44 -4.17 -14.82 18.34
N THR A 45 -3.00 -14.46 18.88
CA THR A 45 -2.58 -13.05 18.99
C THR A 45 -1.08 -12.89 18.97
N TYR A 46 -0.58 -11.70 18.65
CA TYR A 46 0.80 -11.25 18.87
C TYR A 46 0.91 -10.11 19.91
N ASP A 47 -0.20 -9.82 20.61
CA ASP A 47 -0.28 -8.79 21.67
C ASP A 47 -0.64 -9.46 23.00
N THR A 48 0.27 -9.44 23.96
CA THR A 48 0.05 -10.06 25.29
C THR A 48 -1.15 -9.50 26.05
N ARG A 49 -1.55 -8.25 25.75
CA ARG A 49 -2.74 -7.60 26.35
C ARG A 49 -4.07 -8.17 25.84
N LYS A 50 -4.04 -8.93 24.75
CA LYS A 50 -5.21 -9.56 24.11
C LYS A 50 -5.29 -11.07 24.39
N VAL A 51 -4.44 -11.58 25.27
CA VAL A 51 -4.47 -12.99 25.66
C VAL A 51 -5.72 -13.27 26.50
N VAL A 52 -6.44 -14.31 26.09
CA VAL A 52 -7.61 -14.89 26.77
C VAL A 52 -7.36 -16.39 26.97
N PRO A 53 -8.18 -17.14 27.76
CA PRO A 53 -8.00 -18.59 27.87
C PRO A 53 -7.91 -19.30 26.53
N ASP A 54 -7.05 -20.29 26.45
CA ASP A 54 -6.79 -21.13 25.26
C ASP A 54 -6.24 -20.34 24.06
N THR A 55 -5.48 -19.24 24.30
CA THR A 55 -4.81 -18.45 23.26
C THR A 55 -3.48 -19.08 22.84
N LEU A 56 -3.18 -19.04 21.53
CA LEU A 56 -1.84 -19.16 20.97
C LEU A 56 -1.21 -17.76 20.79
N LEU A 57 -0.11 -17.48 21.49
CA LEU A 57 0.60 -16.20 21.41
C LEU A 57 1.80 -16.28 20.45
N CYS A 58 1.89 -15.43 19.45
CA CYS A 58 3.04 -15.30 18.54
C CYS A 58 3.99 -14.20 19.03
N CYS A 59 5.16 -14.57 19.54
CA CYS A 59 6.18 -13.66 20.06
C CYS A 59 7.12 -13.24 18.90
N LYS A 60 6.80 -12.14 18.22
CA LYS A 60 7.55 -11.67 17.04
C LYS A 60 8.40 -10.43 17.27
N GLY A 61 9.44 -10.25 16.49
CA GLY A 61 10.24 -9.01 16.45
C GLY A 61 11.04 -8.79 17.73
N ARG A 62 10.94 -7.59 18.32
CA ARG A 62 11.66 -7.23 19.56
C ARG A 62 10.88 -7.65 20.81
N PHE A 63 10.33 -8.87 20.82
CA PHE A 63 9.61 -9.39 21.98
C PHE A 63 10.55 -9.56 23.18
N LYS A 64 10.05 -9.27 24.39
CA LYS A 64 10.84 -9.35 25.63
C LYS A 64 10.19 -10.32 26.60
N ALA A 65 11.02 -11.07 27.34
CA ALA A 65 10.57 -12.01 28.37
C ALA A 65 9.66 -11.35 29.43
N GLU A 66 9.90 -10.08 29.74
CA GLU A 66 9.10 -9.28 30.68
C GLU A 66 7.61 -9.20 30.32
N TYR A 67 7.29 -9.32 29.02
CA TYR A 67 5.90 -9.29 28.54
C TYR A 67 5.12 -10.57 28.88
N LEU A 68 5.81 -11.64 29.31
CA LEU A 68 5.22 -12.88 29.78
C LEU A 68 5.12 -12.96 31.33
N THR A 69 5.47 -11.89 32.05
CA THR A 69 5.29 -11.86 33.51
C THR A 69 3.81 -12.07 33.84
N ASP A 70 3.54 -13.04 34.72
CA ASP A 70 2.18 -13.45 35.18
C ASP A 70 1.27 -13.99 34.04
N ILE A 71 1.79 -14.28 32.86
CA ILE A 71 1.00 -14.75 31.69
C ILE A 71 0.30 -16.08 31.98
N ASP A 72 0.88 -16.95 32.84
CA ASP A 72 0.30 -18.25 33.22
C ASP A 72 -1.07 -18.09 33.91
N THR A 73 -1.37 -16.92 34.47
CA THR A 73 -2.66 -16.62 35.11
C THR A 73 -3.76 -16.27 34.12
N THR A 74 -3.43 -16.02 32.87
CA THR A 74 -4.39 -15.62 31.83
C THR A 74 -5.03 -16.79 31.09
N GLY A 75 -4.52 -18.01 31.31
CA GLY A 75 -4.94 -19.20 30.55
C GLY A 75 -4.32 -19.31 29.16
N LEU A 76 -3.13 -18.71 28.95
CA LEU A 76 -2.36 -18.90 27.72
C LEU A 76 -2.09 -20.39 27.48
N ALA A 77 -2.49 -20.92 26.32
CA ALA A 77 -2.33 -22.33 25.98
C ALA A 77 -0.94 -22.67 25.43
N ALA A 78 -0.41 -21.80 24.55
CA ALA A 78 0.93 -21.97 23.98
C ALA A 78 1.50 -20.64 23.49
N TYR A 79 2.82 -20.57 23.32
CA TYR A 79 3.47 -19.48 22.60
C TYR A 79 4.37 -20.01 21.48
N GLY A 80 4.50 -19.21 20.40
CA GLY A 80 5.45 -19.45 19.30
C GLY A 80 6.54 -18.37 19.31
N ALA A 81 7.82 -18.73 19.36
CA ALA A 81 8.93 -17.79 19.47
C ALA A 81 10.24 -18.34 18.90
N GLU A 82 11.19 -17.46 18.55
CA GLU A 82 12.56 -17.82 18.18
C GLU A 82 13.44 -18.14 19.41
N THR A 83 13.01 -17.70 20.59
CA THR A 83 13.71 -17.86 21.87
C THR A 83 12.78 -18.54 22.87
N GLU A 84 13.31 -19.45 23.67
CA GLU A 84 12.57 -20.09 24.75
C GLU A 84 12.37 -19.13 25.93
N TYR A 85 11.27 -19.30 26.65
CA TYR A 85 10.89 -18.48 27.80
C TYR A 85 10.52 -19.31 29.05
N SER A 86 11.03 -20.54 29.15
CA SER A 86 10.77 -21.48 30.25
C SER A 86 11.17 -20.94 31.62
N ALA A 87 12.07 -19.95 31.67
CA ALA A 87 12.44 -19.27 32.94
C ALA A 87 11.32 -18.32 33.46
N VAL A 88 10.35 -17.92 32.63
CA VAL A 88 9.29 -16.95 33.03
C VAL A 88 7.88 -17.49 32.87
N THR A 89 7.66 -18.58 32.12
CA THR A 89 6.36 -19.23 31.94
C THR A 89 6.48 -20.74 31.90
N ARG A 90 5.45 -21.46 32.36
CA ARG A 90 5.33 -22.91 32.24
C ARG A 90 4.47 -23.33 31.05
N THR A 91 3.91 -22.35 30.34
CA THR A 91 3.13 -22.57 29.10
C THR A 91 4.01 -23.21 28.03
N PRO A 92 3.51 -24.19 27.25
CA PRO A 92 4.27 -24.81 26.15
C PRO A 92 4.74 -23.76 25.13
N GLY A 93 6.02 -23.83 24.76
CA GLY A 93 6.62 -22.98 23.73
C GLY A 93 6.95 -23.77 22.47
N LEU A 94 6.38 -23.39 21.32
CA LEU A 94 6.81 -23.81 19.99
C LEU A 94 8.02 -22.95 19.60
N ILE A 95 9.22 -23.50 19.71
CA ILE A 95 10.46 -22.78 19.40
C ILE A 95 10.75 -22.95 17.90
N VAL A 96 10.84 -21.84 17.20
CA VAL A 96 10.88 -21.80 15.73
C VAL A 96 12.12 -21.10 15.19
N ASN A 97 12.45 -21.37 13.93
CA ASN A 97 13.55 -20.71 13.23
C ASN A 97 13.22 -19.25 12.81
N ASP A 98 11.92 -18.97 12.58
CA ASP A 98 11.43 -17.67 12.14
C ASP A 98 9.99 -17.46 12.68
N ALA A 99 9.86 -16.59 13.67
CA ALA A 99 8.57 -16.36 14.33
C ALA A 99 7.54 -15.67 13.42
N ARG A 100 7.97 -14.91 12.40
CA ARG A 100 7.06 -14.22 11.48
C ARG A 100 6.49 -15.20 10.44
N LYS A 101 7.32 -16.08 9.88
CA LYS A 101 6.86 -17.16 9.02
C LYS A 101 5.94 -18.12 9.76
N ALA A 102 6.32 -18.49 10.98
CA ALA A 102 5.48 -19.34 11.84
C ALA A 102 4.12 -18.67 12.10
N MET A 103 4.11 -17.38 12.48
CA MET A 103 2.88 -16.62 12.71
C MET A 103 1.99 -16.60 11.46
N SER A 104 2.56 -16.43 10.26
CA SER A 104 1.80 -16.42 9.03
C SER A 104 1.10 -17.75 8.77
N LEU A 105 1.82 -18.88 8.85
CA LEU A 105 1.25 -20.22 8.65
C LEU A 105 0.21 -20.58 9.70
N LEU A 106 0.52 -20.32 10.99
CA LEU A 106 -0.39 -20.61 12.10
C LEU A 106 -1.68 -19.78 11.99
N SER A 107 -1.57 -18.52 11.57
CA SER A 107 -2.74 -17.66 11.36
C SER A 107 -3.59 -18.14 10.19
N ALA A 108 -2.98 -18.52 9.06
CA ALA A 108 -3.71 -19.07 7.93
C ALA A 108 -4.52 -20.31 8.36
N GLU A 109 -3.91 -21.24 9.10
CA GLU A 109 -4.59 -22.45 9.56
C GLU A 109 -5.65 -22.14 10.61
N PHE A 110 -5.36 -21.27 11.59
CA PHE A 110 -6.31 -20.87 12.63
C PHE A 110 -7.61 -20.27 12.04
N TYR A 111 -7.48 -19.43 11.02
CA TYR A 111 -8.62 -18.82 10.33
C TYR A 111 -9.21 -19.70 9.21
N GLY A 112 -8.84 -20.99 9.16
CA GLY A 112 -9.41 -21.99 8.24
C GLY A 112 -9.01 -21.80 6.79
N ARG A 113 -7.80 -21.25 6.53
CA ARG A 113 -7.20 -21.07 5.20
C ARG A 113 -8.09 -20.25 4.23
N PRO A 114 -8.50 -19.04 4.62
CA PRO A 114 -9.44 -18.25 3.81
C PRO A 114 -8.88 -17.89 2.42
N GLN A 115 -7.55 -17.87 2.25
CA GLN A 115 -6.89 -17.66 0.96
C GLN A 115 -7.21 -18.75 -0.07
N ASP A 116 -7.62 -19.94 0.35
CA ASP A 116 -7.98 -21.04 -0.55
C ASP A 116 -9.44 -20.90 -1.06
N GLU A 117 -10.24 -20.03 -0.43
CA GLU A 117 -11.63 -19.74 -0.79
C GLU A 117 -11.76 -18.45 -1.63
N LEU A 118 -10.71 -17.65 -1.70
CA LEU A 118 -10.64 -16.39 -2.43
C LEU A 118 -9.75 -16.51 -3.67
N THR A 119 -10.09 -15.79 -4.73
CA THR A 119 -9.13 -15.45 -5.79
C THR A 119 -8.34 -14.23 -5.34
N VAL A 120 -7.05 -14.42 -5.05
CA VAL A 120 -6.22 -13.37 -4.43
C VAL A 120 -5.30 -12.72 -5.46
N ILE A 121 -5.35 -11.39 -5.55
CA ILE A 121 -4.55 -10.59 -6.47
C ILE A 121 -3.59 -9.71 -5.65
N GLY A 122 -2.29 -9.85 -5.89
CA GLY A 122 -1.25 -9.08 -5.22
C GLY A 122 -0.64 -8.02 -6.15
N ILE A 123 -0.53 -6.77 -5.70
CA ILE A 123 -0.02 -5.67 -6.52
C ILE A 123 1.19 -5.03 -5.85
N THR A 124 2.35 -5.09 -6.49
CA THR A 124 3.57 -4.41 -6.04
C THR A 124 4.07 -3.40 -7.08
N GLY A 125 4.90 -2.50 -6.65
CA GLY A 125 5.49 -1.42 -7.44
C GLY A 125 5.91 -0.26 -6.53
N THR A 126 6.70 0.66 -7.02
CA THR A 126 6.99 1.89 -6.27
C THR A 126 5.76 2.79 -6.25
N LYS A 127 5.14 3.01 -7.40
CA LYS A 127 3.96 3.87 -7.59
C LYS A 127 2.80 3.12 -8.24
N GLY A 128 1.59 3.65 -8.10
CA GLY A 128 0.39 3.16 -8.77
C GLY A 128 -0.32 1.99 -8.09
N LYS A 129 0.23 1.39 -7.03
CA LYS A 129 -0.38 0.23 -6.34
C LYS A 129 -1.82 0.47 -5.93
N THR A 130 -2.07 1.54 -5.17
CA THR A 130 -3.39 1.91 -4.67
C THR A 130 -4.36 2.12 -5.82
N THR A 131 -4.00 2.95 -6.80
CA THR A 131 -4.84 3.23 -7.96
C THR A 131 -5.19 1.95 -8.74
N THR A 132 -4.18 1.11 -9.00
CA THR A 132 -4.41 -0.17 -9.68
C THR A 132 -5.31 -1.09 -8.85
N ALA A 133 -5.13 -1.14 -7.52
CA ALA A 133 -5.95 -1.97 -6.64
C ALA A 133 -7.43 -1.55 -6.65
N TYR A 134 -7.70 -0.24 -6.58
CA TYR A 134 -9.07 0.28 -6.69
C TYR A 134 -9.68 0.03 -8.07
N PHE A 135 -8.92 0.22 -9.16
CA PHE A 135 -9.39 -0.13 -10.50
C PHE A 135 -9.74 -1.61 -10.62
N VAL A 136 -8.88 -2.52 -10.13
CA VAL A 136 -9.14 -3.96 -10.14
C VAL A 136 -10.38 -4.28 -9.31
N GLN A 137 -10.49 -3.74 -8.10
CA GLN A 137 -11.66 -3.96 -7.24
C GLN A 137 -12.94 -3.47 -7.92
N ALA A 138 -12.95 -2.29 -8.52
CA ALA A 138 -14.11 -1.75 -9.21
C ALA A 138 -14.57 -2.66 -10.37
N VAL A 139 -13.63 -3.11 -11.20
CA VAL A 139 -13.93 -4.05 -12.29
C VAL A 139 -14.45 -5.37 -11.75
N LEU A 140 -13.81 -5.93 -10.72
CA LEU A 140 -14.24 -7.22 -10.14
C LEU A 140 -15.57 -7.11 -9.38
N ASN A 141 -15.84 -5.99 -8.72
CA ASN A 141 -17.17 -5.72 -8.13
C ASN A 141 -18.26 -5.64 -9.21
N ALA A 142 -18.03 -4.90 -10.29
CA ALA A 142 -18.95 -4.84 -11.41
C ALA A 142 -19.17 -6.22 -12.07
N TYR A 143 -18.10 -7.01 -12.19
CA TYR A 143 -18.16 -8.35 -12.78
C TYR A 143 -18.86 -9.38 -11.89
N SER A 144 -18.62 -9.32 -10.57
CA SER A 144 -19.09 -10.34 -9.62
C SER A 144 -20.38 -9.98 -8.88
N GLY A 145 -20.90 -8.76 -9.05
CA GLY A 145 -22.04 -8.23 -8.29
C GLY A 145 -21.66 -7.87 -6.86
N GLY A 146 -20.55 -7.13 -6.68
CA GLY A 146 -20.13 -6.59 -5.38
C GLY A 146 -19.31 -7.55 -4.52
N ARG A 147 -18.57 -8.52 -5.10
CA ARG A 147 -17.89 -9.57 -4.33
C ARG A 147 -16.35 -9.47 -4.40
N ALA A 148 -15.80 -8.27 -4.37
CA ALA A 148 -14.36 -8.04 -4.33
C ALA A 148 -13.94 -7.24 -3.09
N ALA A 149 -13.18 -7.88 -2.21
CA ALA A 149 -12.54 -7.25 -1.06
C ALA A 149 -11.28 -6.48 -1.50
N LEU A 150 -10.85 -5.52 -0.67
CA LEU A 150 -9.68 -4.68 -0.89
C LEU A 150 -8.84 -4.57 0.38
N PHE A 151 -7.50 -4.72 0.26
CA PHE A 151 -6.53 -4.26 1.24
C PHE A 151 -5.61 -3.25 0.56
N SER A 152 -5.68 -2.00 0.98
CA SER A 152 -4.88 -0.93 0.39
C SER A 152 -4.22 -0.04 1.45
N SER A 153 -3.41 0.91 1.02
CA SER A 153 -2.80 1.89 1.93
C SER A 153 -3.79 2.95 2.42
N VAL A 154 -4.91 3.11 1.75
CA VAL A 154 -5.97 4.09 2.06
C VAL A 154 -7.02 3.41 2.92
N ASP A 155 -7.71 2.45 2.36
CA ASP A 155 -8.83 1.75 3.00
C ASP A 155 -8.73 0.24 2.85
N ASN A 156 -9.37 -0.46 3.78
CA ASN A 156 -9.73 -1.86 3.65
C ASN A 156 -11.24 -1.97 3.41
N CYS A 157 -11.65 -2.87 2.51
CA CYS A 157 -13.05 -3.17 2.23
C CYS A 157 -13.27 -4.68 2.27
N LEU A 158 -14.10 -5.17 3.19
CA LEU A 158 -14.25 -6.61 3.45
C LEU A 158 -15.61 -7.15 3.00
N ASP A 159 -16.52 -6.30 2.49
CA ASP A 159 -17.89 -6.63 2.10
C ASP A 159 -18.25 -6.11 0.70
N GLY A 160 -17.28 -5.53 -0.02
CA GLY A 160 -17.42 -4.98 -1.37
C GLY A 160 -17.98 -3.55 -1.42
N HIS A 161 -18.33 -2.92 -0.30
CA HIS A 161 -18.98 -1.60 -0.30
C HIS A 161 -18.67 -0.71 0.93
N THR A 162 -18.22 -1.28 2.05
CA THR A 162 -17.87 -0.51 3.26
C THR A 162 -16.36 -0.36 3.34
N TYR A 163 -15.89 0.87 3.30
CA TYR A 163 -14.47 1.22 3.36
C TYR A 163 -14.11 1.71 4.76
N ALA A 164 -13.06 1.15 5.34
CA ALA A 164 -12.51 1.52 6.64
C ALA A 164 -11.04 1.87 6.49
N GLU A 165 -10.60 2.95 7.16
CA GLU A 165 -9.21 3.42 7.13
C GLU A 165 -8.22 2.29 7.42
N SER A 166 -7.13 2.24 6.67
CA SER A 166 -6.09 1.23 6.77
C SER A 166 -4.89 1.72 7.59
N ASP A 167 -4.42 0.91 8.53
CA ASP A 167 -3.21 1.20 9.31
C ASP A 167 -1.91 0.92 8.53
N LEU A 168 -1.93 -0.01 7.58
CA LEU A 168 -0.76 -0.50 6.86
C LEU A 168 -1.10 -0.85 5.41
N THR A 169 -0.25 -0.46 4.48
CA THR A 169 -0.36 -0.84 3.05
C THR A 169 -0.59 -2.34 2.85
N THR A 170 0.11 -3.17 3.62
CA THR A 170 -0.08 -4.62 3.69
C THR A 170 -0.22 -4.96 5.17
N PRO A 171 -1.35 -5.49 5.62
CA PRO A 171 -1.56 -5.86 7.01
C PRO A 171 -0.52 -6.86 7.52
N GLU A 172 -0.31 -6.93 8.84
CA GLU A 172 0.44 -8.03 9.45
C GLU A 172 -0.24 -9.35 9.09
N SER A 173 0.53 -10.44 8.91
CA SER A 173 -0.02 -11.71 8.40
C SER A 173 -1.23 -12.20 9.18
N MET A 174 -1.21 -12.12 10.50
CA MET A 174 -2.34 -12.52 11.36
C MET A 174 -3.59 -11.68 11.08
N ASP A 175 -3.43 -10.37 10.96
CA ASP A 175 -4.55 -9.47 10.65
C ASP A 175 -5.05 -9.71 9.22
N ALA A 176 -4.16 -9.96 8.26
CA ALA A 176 -4.52 -10.28 6.89
C ALA A 176 -5.41 -11.53 6.81
N PHE A 177 -5.03 -12.63 7.46
CA PHE A 177 -5.82 -13.86 7.44
C PHE A 177 -7.15 -13.72 8.19
N ARG A 178 -7.17 -12.98 9.31
CA ARG A 178 -8.42 -12.63 10.00
C ARG A 178 -9.37 -11.86 9.08
N MET A 179 -8.86 -10.84 8.40
CA MET A 179 -9.64 -10.02 7.47
C MET A 179 -10.06 -10.80 6.23
N MET A 180 -9.22 -11.71 5.72
CA MET A 180 -9.60 -12.65 4.64
C MET A 180 -10.75 -13.55 5.08
N ARG A 181 -10.72 -14.08 6.31
CA ARG A 181 -11.82 -14.90 6.84
C ARG A 181 -13.12 -14.09 6.91
N GLU A 182 -13.05 -12.88 7.43
CA GLU A 182 -14.19 -11.96 7.47
C GLU A 182 -14.72 -11.66 6.05
N ALA A 183 -13.86 -11.43 5.08
CA ALA A 183 -14.26 -11.23 3.69
C ALA A 183 -14.96 -12.47 3.11
N VAL A 184 -14.46 -13.67 3.36
CA VAL A 184 -15.13 -14.91 2.93
C VAL A 184 -16.50 -15.05 3.60
N ASP A 185 -16.60 -14.78 4.90
CA ASP A 185 -17.85 -14.85 5.64
C ASP A 185 -18.87 -13.81 5.15
N ASN A 186 -18.42 -12.67 4.64
CA ASN A 186 -19.21 -11.66 3.95
C ASN A 186 -19.57 -12.05 2.49
N GLY A 187 -19.13 -13.22 2.03
CA GLY A 187 -19.46 -13.75 0.69
C GLY A 187 -18.56 -13.21 -0.44
N MET A 188 -17.40 -12.63 -0.12
CA MET A 188 -16.43 -12.21 -1.14
C MET A 188 -15.87 -13.41 -1.90
N ARG A 189 -15.52 -13.18 -3.16
CA ARG A 189 -14.87 -14.16 -4.06
C ARG A 189 -13.48 -13.74 -4.46
N TYR A 190 -13.22 -12.45 -4.44
CA TYR A 190 -11.95 -11.85 -4.83
C TYR A 190 -11.39 -11.05 -3.67
N LEU A 191 -10.07 -11.05 -3.57
CA LEU A 191 -9.32 -10.11 -2.74
C LEU A 191 -8.27 -9.44 -3.61
N VAL A 192 -8.28 -8.13 -3.64
CA VAL A 192 -7.22 -7.31 -4.23
C VAL A 192 -6.40 -6.72 -3.10
N MET A 193 -5.07 -6.90 -3.10
CA MET A 193 -4.25 -6.35 -2.04
C MET A 193 -2.96 -5.71 -2.55
N GLU A 194 -2.61 -4.58 -1.96
CA GLU A 194 -1.30 -3.98 -2.14
C GLU A 194 -0.24 -4.80 -1.39
N VAL A 195 0.89 -5.07 -2.06
CA VAL A 195 2.02 -5.78 -1.49
C VAL A 195 3.22 -4.84 -1.46
N SER A 196 3.52 -4.31 -0.29
CA SER A 196 4.69 -3.44 -0.07
C SER A 196 5.99 -4.24 -0.06
N SER A 197 7.13 -3.58 -0.28
CA SER A 197 8.44 -4.22 -0.13
C SER A 197 8.68 -4.72 1.30
N GLN A 198 8.18 -3.97 2.30
CA GLN A 198 8.24 -4.38 3.70
C GLN A 198 7.40 -5.65 3.96
N ALA A 199 6.31 -5.88 3.23
CA ALA A 199 5.52 -7.10 3.37
C ALA A 199 6.36 -8.36 3.12
N TYR A 200 7.25 -8.33 2.13
CA TYR A 200 8.21 -9.41 1.90
C TYR A 200 9.33 -9.41 2.94
N LYS A 201 9.88 -8.25 3.28
CA LYS A 201 11.00 -8.15 4.22
C LYS A 201 10.65 -8.68 5.62
N VAL A 202 9.41 -8.52 6.04
CA VAL A 202 8.94 -8.95 7.37
C VAL A 202 7.89 -10.08 7.30
N GLU A 203 7.88 -10.82 6.20
CA GLU A 203 7.14 -12.08 6.00
C GLU A 203 5.61 -11.98 6.17
N ARG A 204 5.01 -10.79 5.84
CA ARG A 204 3.55 -10.59 5.98
C ARG A 204 2.72 -11.40 5.00
N VAL A 205 3.30 -11.78 3.87
CA VAL A 205 2.66 -12.56 2.80
C VAL A 205 3.25 -13.96 2.65
N TYR A 206 4.01 -14.44 3.66
CA TYR A 206 4.55 -15.78 3.66
C TYR A 206 3.43 -16.83 3.65
N GLY A 207 3.54 -17.84 2.78
CA GLY A 207 2.51 -18.87 2.60
C GLY A 207 1.31 -18.45 1.73
N LEU A 208 1.22 -17.18 1.29
CA LEU A 208 0.26 -16.80 0.27
C LEU A 208 0.78 -17.12 -1.13
N THR A 209 -0.12 -17.53 -2.01
CA THR A 209 0.09 -17.59 -3.45
C THR A 209 -0.99 -16.76 -4.13
N PHE A 210 -0.59 -15.71 -4.84
CA PHE A 210 -1.51 -14.88 -5.59
C PHE A 210 -1.95 -15.59 -6.88
N ASP A 211 -3.23 -15.58 -7.21
CA ASP A 211 -3.72 -16.09 -8.50
C ASP A 211 -3.22 -15.20 -9.65
N ALA A 212 -3.13 -13.89 -9.43
CA ALA A 212 -2.44 -12.95 -10.29
C ALA A 212 -1.59 -11.97 -9.46
N GLY A 213 -0.35 -11.78 -9.86
CA GLY A 213 0.54 -10.77 -9.30
C GLY A 213 0.76 -9.63 -10.28
N ALA A 214 0.98 -8.39 -9.80
CA ALA A 214 1.47 -7.30 -10.64
C ALA A 214 2.77 -6.72 -10.13
N PHE A 215 3.70 -6.46 -11.03
CA PHE A 215 4.87 -5.62 -10.81
C PHE A 215 4.76 -4.38 -11.71
N LEU A 216 4.32 -3.27 -11.13
CA LEU A 216 3.96 -2.08 -11.91
C LEU A 216 5.18 -1.32 -12.42
N ASN A 217 6.08 -0.96 -11.51
CA ASN A 217 7.28 -0.16 -11.75
C ASN A 217 8.23 -0.24 -10.57
N ILE A 218 9.46 0.24 -10.77
CA ILE A 218 10.46 0.38 -9.70
C ILE A 218 11.26 1.66 -9.90
N SER A 219 11.46 2.38 -8.81
CA SER A 219 12.40 3.51 -8.72
C SER A 219 12.89 3.61 -7.27
N PRO A 220 14.02 4.29 -7.00
CA PRO A 220 14.49 4.47 -5.63
C PRO A 220 13.43 5.11 -4.74
N ASP A 221 13.11 4.44 -3.64
CA ASP A 221 12.21 4.89 -2.57
C ASP A 221 12.45 4.03 -1.32
N HIS A 222 12.05 4.49 -0.13
CA HIS A 222 12.20 3.76 1.13
C HIS A 222 13.64 3.37 1.51
N ILE A 223 14.65 4.11 1.00
CA ILE A 223 16.05 3.82 1.32
C ILE A 223 16.38 4.46 2.67
N SER A 224 16.56 3.62 3.70
CA SER A 224 16.91 4.04 5.05
C SER A 224 17.45 2.86 5.87
N ALA A 225 18.12 3.16 6.98
CA ALA A 225 18.66 2.12 7.87
C ALA A 225 17.57 1.25 8.54
N ILE A 226 16.34 1.75 8.62
CA ILE A 226 15.22 1.05 9.29
C ILE A 226 14.26 0.36 8.31
N GLU A 227 14.28 0.71 7.03
CA GLU A 227 13.45 0.08 6.00
C GLU A 227 14.31 -0.77 5.07
N HIS A 228 14.90 -0.16 4.03
CA HIS A 228 15.79 -0.83 3.10
C HIS A 228 17.16 -0.12 3.10
N PRO A 229 18.25 -0.81 3.48
CA PRO A 229 19.56 -0.17 3.55
C PRO A 229 20.09 0.24 2.17
N THR A 230 19.63 -0.42 1.09
CA THR A 230 20.03 -0.12 -0.29
C THR A 230 18.86 -0.31 -1.25
N PHE A 231 19.01 0.23 -2.47
CA PHE A 231 18.05 0.01 -3.53
C PHE A 231 17.96 -1.46 -3.95
N GLU A 232 19.07 -2.19 -3.92
CA GLU A 232 19.12 -3.62 -4.26
C GLU A 232 18.27 -4.45 -3.28
N ASP A 233 18.32 -4.13 -1.98
CA ASP A 233 17.46 -4.76 -0.96
C ASP A 233 15.97 -4.46 -1.22
N TYR A 234 15.65 -3.21 -1.57
CA TYR A 234 14.29 -2.79 -1.93
C TYR A 234 13.78 -3.53 -3.18
N LEU A 235 14.58 -3.56 -4.24
CA LEU A 235 14.29 -4.27 -5.48
C LEU A 235 14.15 -5.78 -5.23
N TYR A 236 15.08 -6.38 -4.46
CA TYR A 236 15.03 -7.79 -4.09
C TYR A 236 13.71 -8.15 -3.41
N CYS A 237 13.29 -7.38 -2.42
CA CYS A 237 12.04 -7.61 -1.72
C CYS A 237 10.83 -7.59 -2.67
N LYS A 238 10.72 -6.59 -3.55
CA LYS A 238 9.58 -6.51 -4.49
C LYS A 238 9.58 -7.63 -5.53
N ARG A 239 10.76 -8.09 -5.98
CA ARG A 239 10.90 -9.18 -6.93
C ARG A 239 10.36 -10.52 -6.39
N GLN A 240 10.20 -10.66 -5.06
CA GLN A 240 9.66 -11.89 -4.47
C GLN A 240 8.25 -12.23 -4.99
N ILE A 241 7.48 -11.27 -5.51
CA ILE A 241 6.16 -11.54 -6.12
C ILE A 241 6.24 -12.55 -7.28
N THR A 242 7.38 -12.63 -7.97
CA THR A 242 7.61 -13.61 -9.04
C THR A 242 7.67 -15.05 -8.53
N HIS A 243 7.83 -15.26 -7.22
CA HIS A 243 7.91 -16.58 -6.60
C HIS A 243 6.59 -17.01 -5.94
N ASN A 244 5.67 -16.07 -5.72
CA ASN A 244 4.40 -16.36 -5.04
C ASN A 244 3.15 -15.89 -5.81
N CYS A 245 3.22 -15.83 -7.15
CA CYS A 245 2.04 -15.66 -8.00
C CYS A 245 1.97 -16.75 -9.09
N ARG A 246 0.75 -17.05 -9.55
CA ARG A 246 0.49 -18.02 -10.62
C ARG A 246 0.67 -17.41 -12.01
N THR A 247 0.44 -16.11 -12.16
CA THR A 247 0.72 -15.33 -13.36
C THR A 247 1.14 -13.92 -12.95
N LEU A 248 2.02 -13.30 -13.73
CA LEU A 248 2.57 -11.98 -13.46
C LEU A 248 2.14 -10.98 -14.54
N VAL A 249 1.58 -9.85 -14.12
CA VAL A 249 1.37 -8.66 -14.95
C VAL A 249 2.52 -7.69 -14.71
N LEU A 250 3.30 -7.38 -15.74
CA LEU A 250 4.53 -6.60 -15.66
C LEU A 250 4.46 -5.33 -16.50
N GLY A 251 4.80 -4.17 -15.91
CA GLY A 251 5.02 -2.94 -16.68
C GLY A 251 6.14 -3.15 -17.72
N ALA A 252 5.83 -2.97 -19.00
CA ALA A 252 6.77 -3.24 -20.09
C ALA A 252 7.93 -2.24 -20.10
N ASP A 253 7.68 -1.00 -19.65
CA ASP A 253 8.65 0.12 -19.54
C ASP A 253 9.29 0.18 -18.14
N CYS A 254 9.01 -0.79 -17.28
CA CYS A 254 9.54 -0.84 -15.93
C CYS A 254 11.07 -0.98 -15.96
N ASP A 255 11.76 -0.16 -15.18
CA ASP A 255 13.18 -0.37 -14.93
C ASP A 255 13.42 -1.79 -14.41
N HIS A 256 14.49 -2.44 -14.86
CA HIS A 256 14.80 -3.85 -14.52
C HIS A 256 13.76 -4.90 -15.00
N ALA A 257 12.88 -4.59 -15.95
CA ALA A 257 11.87 -5.53 -16.47
C ALA A 257 12.46 -6.87 -16.92
N ASP A 258 13.64 -6.85 -17.56
CA ASP A 258 14.32 -8.09 -18.00
C ASP A 258 14.73 -8.98 -16.83
N LEU A 259 15.20 -8.39 -15.72
CA LEU A 259 15.54 -9.12 -14.50
C LEU A 259 14.30 -9.76 -13.87
N ILE A 260 13.19 -9.03 -13.83
CA ILE A 260 11.91 -9.53 -13.29
C ILE A 260 11.36 -10.65 -14.17
N ARG A 261 11.49 -10.55 -15.50
CA ARG A 261 11.13 -11.64 -16.44
C ARG A 261 11.96 -12.89 -16.22
N GLN A 262 13.28 -12.74 -15.99
CA GLN A 262 14.17 -13.87 -15.68
C GLN A 262 13.75 -14.59 -14.39
N ASP A 263 13.39 -13.86 -13.33
CA ASP A 263 12.89 -14.45 -12.08
C ASP A 263 11.57 -15.19 -12.29
N ALA A 264 10.63 -14.58 -13.00
CA ALA A 264 9.34 -15.21 -13.32
C ALA A 264 9.55 -16.50 -14.15
N GLN A 265 10.45 -16.46 -15.13
CA GLN A 265 10.82 -17.63 -15.93
C GLN A 265 11.45 -18.74 -15.07
N ALA A 266 12.36 -18.39 -14.16
CA ALA A 266 12.98 -19.34 -13.24
C ALA A 266 11.95 -20.00 -12.30
N SER A 267 10.87 -19.28 -11.99
CA SER A 267 9.74 -19.76 -11.18
C SER A 267 8.63 -20.42 -12.00
N ASN A 268 8.78 -20.54 -13.32
CA ASN A 268 7.75 -21.01 -14.26
C ASN A 268 6.44 -20.18 -14.20
N VAL A 269 6.53 -18.90 -13.92
CA VAL A 269 5.39 -17.98 -13.87
C VAL A 269 5.21 -17.30 -15.23
N PRO A 270 4.06 -17.47 -15.91
CA PRO A 270 3.78 -16.79 -17.16
C PRO A 270 3.67 -15.27 -16.93
N VAL A 271 4.23 -14.50 -17.87
CA VAL A 271 4.27 -13.04 -17.82
C VAL A 271 3.39 -12.46 -18.92
N THR A 272 2.53 -11.54 -18.54
CA THR A 272 1.75 -10.66 -19.42
C THR A 272 2.19 -9.22 -19.17
N THR A 273 2.28 -8.41 -20.21
CA THR A 273 2.81 -7.05 -20.09
C THR A 273 1.75 -5.99 -20.32
N PHE A 274 1.94 -4.82 -19.71
CA PHE A 274 1.13 -3.63 -19.97
C PHE A 274 2.00 -2.40 -20.19
N ALA A 275 1.49 -1.43 -20.95
CA ALA A 275 2.14 -0.14 -21.18
C ALA A 275 1.13 0.97 -21.52
N LEU A 276 1.59 2.21 -21.38
CA LEU A 276 0.99 3.37 -22.04
C LEU A 276 1.72 3.60 -23.38
N HIS A 277 0.98 3.77 -24.46
CA HIS A 277 1.57 4.18 -25.74
C HIS A 277 1.27 5.67 -26.01
N ALA A 278 2.12 6.31 -26.78
CA ALA A 278 1.84 7.65 -27.30
C ALA A 278 0.64 7.64 -28.25
N ALA A 279 0.03 8.81 -28.48
CA ALA A 279 -1.15 8.95 -29.36
C ALA A 279 -0.94 8.47 -30.81
N ASP A 280 0.31 8.43 -31.27
CA ASP A 280 0.69 7.88 -32.60
C ASP A 280 0.86 6.34 -32.59
N GLY A 281 0.60 5.69 -31.46
CA GLY A 281 0.75 4.26 -31.26
C GLY A 281 2.19 3.77 -31.08
N HIS A 282 3.16 4.69 -30.99
CA HIS A 282 4.54 4.33 -30.68
C HIS A 282 4.73 4.16 -29.16
N GLY A 283 5.50 3.16 -28.77
CA GLY A 283 5.80 2.86 -27.36
C GLY A 283 6.43 1.49 -27.21
N THR A 284 6.66 1.09 -25.98
CA THR A 284 7.16 -0.25 -25.65
C THR A 284 6.10 -1.30 -25.99
N HIS A 285 6.48 -2.35 -26.74
CA HIS A 285 5.55 -3.43 -27.08
C HIS A 285 5.04 -4.12 -25.80
N ALA A 286 3.72 -4.20 -25.66
CA ALA A 286 3.05 -4.82 -24.52
C ALA A 286 1.78 -5.58 -24.97
N ASP A 287 1.35 -6.55 -24.16
CA ASP A 287 0.12 -7.32 -24.41
C ASP A 287 -1.13 -6.49 -24.19
N PHE A 288 -1.10 -5.60 -23.18
CA PHE A 288 -2.17 -4.65 -22.87
C PHE A 288 -1.64 -3.23 -23.00
N VAL A 289 -2.36 -2.40 -23.73
CA VAL A 289 -1.95 -0.99 -23.95
C VAL A 289 -3.12 -0.04 -23.72
N ALA A 290 -2.81 1.12 -23.14
CA ALA A 290 -3.66 2.30 -23.15
C ALA A 290 -3.13 3.27 -24.21
N LEU A 291 -4.00 3.77 -25.09
CA LEU A 291 -3.71 4.72 -26.15
C LEU A 291 -4.55 5.98 -25.90
N PRO A 292 -3.95 7.17 -25.76
CA PRO A 292 -4.73 8.41 -25.68
C PRO A 292 -5.66 8.56 -26.89
N ASP A 293 -6.90 8.95 -26.65
CA ASP A 293 -7.92 9.19 -27.67
C ASP A 293 -8.17 10.70 -27.83
N ALA A 294 -8.64 11.08 -29.03
CA ALA A 294 -8.97 12.47 -29.36
C ALA A 294 -10.12 13.05 -28.52
N SER A 295 -10.93 12.23 -27.85
CA SER A 295 -12.07 12.62 -27.00
C SER A 295 -11.73 12.83 -25.52
N SER A 296 -10.44 12.89 -25.17
CA SER A 296 -9.92 12.97 -23.78
C SER A 296 -10.06 11.67 -22.98
N GLY A 297 -10.33 10.54 -23.66
CA GLY A 297 -10.33 9.20 -23.09
C GLY A 297 -9.10 8.39 -23.48
N TYR A 298 -9.21 7.07 -23.26
CA TYR A 298 -8.17 6.12 -23.62
C TYR A 298 -8.78 4.89 -24.25
N LEU A 299 -8.28 4.55 -25.46
CA LEU A 299 -8.57 3.26 -26.08
C LEU A 299 -7.67 2.18 -25.45
N PHE A 300 -8.29 1.21 -24.82
CA PHE A 300 -7.58 0.06 -24.26
C PHE A 300 -7.61 -1.12 -25.23
N GLN A 301 -6.46 -1.78 -25.38
CA GLN A 301 -6.31 -2.91 -26.29
C GLN A 301 -5.64 -4.10 -25.59
N GLU A 302 -6.04 -5.32 -25.95
CA GLU A 302 -5.38 -6.59 -25.63
C GLU A 302 -4.81 -7.16 -26.93
N GLN A 303 -3.47 -7.24 -27.06
CA GLN A 303 -2.78 -7.76 -28.25
C GLN A 303 -3.31 -7.13 -29.56
N GLY A 304 -3.50 -5.81 -29.57
CA GLY A 304 -3.99 -5.04 -30.70
C GLY A 304 -5.51 -5.11 -30.96
N LYS A 305 -6.27 -5.83 -30.12
CA LYS A 305 -7.74 -5.86 -30.21
C LYS A 305 -8.34 -4.91 -29.17
N ALA A 306 -9.26 -4.07 -29.59
CA ALA A 306 -9.96 -3.15 -28.69
C ALA A 306 -10.73 -3.89 -27.60
N ILE A 307 -10.54 -3.46 -26.35
CA ILE A 307 -11.35 -3.83 -25.19
C ILE A 307 -12.47 -2.82 -25.00
N GLY A 308 -12.14 -1.54 -25.09
CA GLY A 308 -13.08 -0.44 -24.95
C GLY A 308 -12.37 0.90 -24.93
N ASP A 309 -13.17 1.93 -25.01
CA ASP A 309 -12.79 3.33 -24.92
C ASP A 309 -13.38 3.90 -23.62
N PHE A 310 -12.53 4.34 -22.70
CA PHE A 310 -12.93 4.74 -21.35
C PHE A 310 -12.35 6.11 -21.02
N SER A 311 -13.19 6.98 -20.46
CA SER A 311 -12.80 8.28 -19.90
C SER A 311 -12.62 8.13 -18.40
N LEU A 312 -11.39 8.23 -17.90
CA LEU A 312 -11.09 8.02 -16.47
C LEU A 312 -11.33 9.32 -15.69
N GLU A 313 -12.07 9.26 -14.57
CA GLU A 313 -12.16 10.37 -13.62
C GLU A 313 -10.81 10.69 -12.96
N LEU A 314 -9.99 9.65 -12.72
CA LEU A 314 -8.62 9.82 -12.26
C LEU A 314 -7.73 10.25 -13.43
N GLU A 315 -7.47 11.54 -13.51
CA GLU A 315 -6.72 12.16 -14.59
C GLU A 315 -5.23 11.75 -14.62
N GLY A 316 -4.60 11.95 -15.76
CA GLY A 316 -3.18 11.72 -15.99
C GLY A 316 -2.85 10.39 -16.67
N GLU A 317 -1.89 10.45 -17.59
CA GLU A 317 -1.45 9.30 -18.40
C GLU A 317 -0.96 8.12 -17.55
N PHE A 318 -0.34 8.39 -16.40
CA PHE A 318 0.07 7.35 -15.45
C PHE A 318 -1.13 6.56 -14.89
N ASN A 319 -2.32 7.17 -14.78
CA ASN A 319 -3.54 6.46 -14.37
C ASN A 319 -4.11 5.61 -15.50
N ALA A 320 -3.91 5.99 -16.76
CA ALA A 320 -4.22 5.13 -17.90
C ALA A 320 -3.32 3.87 -17.92
N ALA A 321 -2.04 4.00 -17.59
CA ALA A 321 -1.16 2.84 -17.41
C ALA A 321 -1.63 1.94 -16.26
N ASN A 322 -2.02 2.52 -15.11
CA ASN A 322 -2.59 1.78 -13.98
C ASN A 322 -3.90 1.06 -14.37
N ALA A 323 -4.76 1.69 -15.19
CA ALA A 323 -5.98 1.08 -15.72
C ALA A 323 -5.68 -0.08 -16.68
N ALA A 324 -4.66 0.05 -17.54
CA ALA A 324 -4.20 -1.05 -18.40
C ALA A 324 -3.71 -2.25 -17.58
N ALA A 325 -2.95 -1.99 -16.49
CA ALA A 325 -2.55 -3.03 -15.54
C ALA A 325 -3.76 -3.69 -14.87
N ALA A 326 -4.75 -2.90 -14.47
CA ALA A 326 -5.98 -3.41 -13.84
C ALA A 326 -6.80 -4.27 -14.79
N ILE A 327 -6.90 -3.89 -16.04
CA ILE A 327 -7.54 -4.71 -17.10
C ILE A 327 -6.78 -6.03 -17.23
N ALA A 328 -5.45 -5.99 -17.36
CA ALA A 328 -4.62 -7.20 -17.50
C ALA A 328 -4.79 -8.15 -16.30
N LEU A 329 -4.80 -7.63 -15.06
CA LEU A 329 -5.04 -8.40 -13.84
C LEU A 329 -6.46 -9.02 -13.82
N SER A 330 -7.47 -8.24 -14.16
CA SER A 330 -8.87 -8.71 -14.21
C SER A 330 -9.04 -9.81 -15.27
N ARG A 331 -8.36 -9.67 -16.42
CA ARG A 331 -8.30 -10.71 -17.47
C ARG A 331 -7.63 -11.98 -16.96
N ALA A 332 -6.52 -11.85 -16.24
CA ALA A 332 -5.77 -12.97 -15.67
C ALA A 332 -6.62 -13.82 -14.71
N VAL A 333 -7.58 -13.21 -14.02
CA VAL A 333 -8.51 -13.92 -13.11
C VAL A 333 -9.88 -14.21 -13.74
N GLY A 334 -10.00 -14.12 -15.07
CA GLY A 334 -11.13 -14.68 -15.83
C GLY A 334 -12.21 -13.69 -16.24
N VAL A 335 -12.04 -12.37 -16.10
CA VAL A 335 -12.97 -11.39 -16.67
C VAL A 335 -12.86 -11.43 -18.20
N PRO A 336 -13.95 -11.64 -18.98
CA PRO A 336 -13.87 -11.69 -20.45
C PRO A 336 -13.49 -10.36 -21.10
N THR A 337 -12.78 -10.38 -22.25
CA THR A 337 -12.33 -9.18 -22.97
C THR A 337 -13.46 -8.19 -23.29
N GLY A 338 -14.63 -8.67 -23.66
CA GLY A 338 -15.81 -7.85 -23.98
C GLY A 338 -16.73 -7.56 -22.79
N SER A 339 -16.25 -7.67 -21.56
CA SER A 339 -17.07 -7.44 -20.37
C SER A 339 -17.38 -5.95 -20.18
N GLU A 340 -18.66 -5.62 -19.97
CA GLU A 340 -19.10 -4.27 -19.56
C GLU A 340 -18.56 -3.86 -18.19
N ALA A 341 -18.05 -4.81 -17.38
CA ALA A 341 -17.44 -4.52 -16.10
C ALA A 341 -16.24 -3.56 -16.19
N PHE A 342 -15.55 -3.52 -17.34
CA PHE A 342 -14.44 -2.58 -17.55
C PHE A 342 -14.86 -1.10 -17.55
N ARG A 343 -16.15 -0.79 -17.78
CA ARG A 343 -16.68 0.58 -17.63
C ARG A 343 -16.62 1.09 -16.19
N ALA A 344 -16.49 0.21 -15.19
CA ALA A 344 -16.30 0.64 -13.82
C ALA A 344 -15.02 1.47 -13.61
N LEU A 345 -14.03 1.38 -14.53
CA LEU A 345 -12.82 2.20 -14.51
C LEU A 345 -13.13 3.71 -14.65
N GLU A 346 -14.24 4.06 -15.33
CA GLU A 346 -14.62 5.45 -15.60
C GLU A 346 -14.99 6.24 -14.33
N HIS A 347 -15.41 5.54 -13.25
CA HIS A 347 -16.01 6.14 -12.05
C HIS A 347 -15.24 5.82 -10.76
N VAL A 348 -13.95 5.49 -10.86
CA VAL A 348 -13.14 5.20 -9.67
C VAL A 348 -12.67 6.49 -9.05
N HIS A 349 -13.09 6.72 -7.82
CA HIS A 349 -12.61 7.78 -6.95
C HIS A 349 -11.78 7.18 -5.82
N ILE A 350 -10.64 7.79 -5.50
CA ILE A 350 -9.72 7.35 -4.43
C ILE A 350 -9.40 8.53 -3.55
N PRO A 351 -9.74 8.49 -2.25
CA PRO A 351 -9.40 9.57 -1.34
C PRO A 351 -7.90 9.89 -1.37
N GLY A 352 -7.55 11.18 -1.44
CA GLY A 352 -6.17 11.65 -1.46
C GLY A 352 -5.34 11.26 -2.68
N ARG A 353 -5.96 10.91 -3.80
CA ARG A 353 -5.29 10.63 -5.07
C ARG A 353 -5.90 11.43 -6.20
N MET A 354 -5.14 12.40 -6.71
CA MET A 354 -5.58 13.27 -7.82
C MET A 354 -6.95 13.92 -7.58
N GLU A 355 -7.37 14.09 -6.32
CA GLU A 355 -8.60 14.82 -6.03
C GLU A 355 -8.45 16.27 -6.46
N HIS A 356 -9.35 16.75 -7.28
CA HIS A 356 -9.31 18.13 -7.72
C HIS A 356 -10.58 18.90 -7.38
N TYR A 357 -10.40 20.19 -7.04
CA TYR A 357 -11.45 21.10 -6.65
C TYR A 357 -11.27 22.43 -7.38
N GLU A 358 -12.37 23.05 -7.79
CA GLU A 358 -12.34 24.31 -8.51
C GLU A 358 -13.18 25.38 -7.78
N SER A 359 -12.66 26.60 -7.72
CA SER A 359 -13.38 27.76 -7.19
C SER A 359 -12.87 29.04 -7.84
N GLY A 360 -13.72 29.69 -8.67
CA GLY A 360 -13.36 30.90 -9.38
C GLY A 360 -12.17 30.71 -10.33
N ASN A 361 -11.05 31.37 -10.04
CA ASN A 361 -9.80 31.24 -10.82
C ASN A 361 -8.74 30.41 -10.08
N MET A 362 -9.18 29.43 -9.30
CA MET A 362 -8.33 28.52 -8.54
C MET A 362 -8.70 27.08 -8.85
N VAL A 363 -7.69 26.23 -8.97
CA VAL A 363 -7.81 24.78 -9.04
C VAL A 363 -6.88 24.19 -7.99
N ALA A 364 -7.38 23.33 -7.12
CA ALA A 364 -6.57 22.62 -6.15
C ALA A 364 -6.52 21.13 -6.48
N TYR A 365 -5.34 20.55 -6.40
CA TYR A 365 -5.13 19.11 -6.42
C TYR A 365 -4.64 18.66 -5.05
N VAL A 366 -5.34 17.70 -4.46
CA VAL A 366 -4.95 17.03 -3.22
C VAL A 366 -4.45 15.64 -3.58
N ASP A 367 -3.17 15.36 -3.25
CA ASP A 367 -2.53 14.10 -3.65
C ASP A 367 -1.49 13.64 -2.60
N TYR A 368 -1.28 12.35 -2.54
CA TYR A 368 -0.29 11.72 -1.65
C TYR A 368 1.14 11.75 -2.22
N ALA A 369 1.43 12.52 -3.27
CA ALA A 369 2.76 12.68 -3.84
C ALA A 369 3.78 13.12 -2.77
N HIS A 370 4.86 12.33 -2.58
CA HIS A 370 5.79 12.52 -1.47
C HIS A 370 7.24 12.16 -1.82
N ASN A 371 7.60 12.10 -3.08
CA ASN A 371 8.98 11.90 -3.55
C ASN A 371 9.20 12.58 -4.90
N TYR A 372 10.45 12.54 -5.41
CA TYR A 372 10.83 13.20 -6.66
C TYR A 372 9.90 12.85 -7.83
N VAL A 373 9.71 11.56 -8.09
CA VAL A 373 8.97 11.11 -9.28
C VAL A 373 7.51 11.54 -9.21
N SER A 374 6.82 11.28 -8.09
CA SER A 374 5.40 11.62 -7.96
C SER A 374 5.15 13.13 -7.97
N THR A 375 6.01 13.90 -7.29
CA THR A 375 5.89 15.38 -7.28
C THR A 375 6.13 15.96 -8.65
N LYS A 376 7.17 15.50 -9.36
CA LYS A 376 7.47 15.94 -10.72
C LYS A 376 6.34 15.61 -11.68
N THR A 377 5.88 14.35 -11.68
CA THR A 377 4.80 13.89 -12.57
C THR A 377 3.52 14.70 -12.38
N LEU A 378 3.14 14.99 -11.12
CA LEU A 378 1.96 15.81 -10.83
C LEU A 378 2.16 17.25 -11.29
N ALA A 379 3.31 17.86 -11.02
CA ALA A 379 3.62 19.23 -11.43
C ALA A 379 3.67 19.38 -12.96
N GLU A 380 4.26 18.42 -13.68
CA GLU A 380 4.25 18.35 -15.13
C GLU A 380 2.83 18.23 -15.69
N PHE A 381 2.05 17.32 -15.13
CA PHE A 381 0.66 17.09 -15.55
C PHE A 381 -0.15 18.39 -15.48
N VAL A 382 -0.19 19.07 -14.31
CA VAL A 382 -1.00 20.29 -14.16
C VAL A 382 -0.48 21.45 -15.02
N THR A 383 0.84 21.56 -15.18
CA THR A 383 1.44 22.60 -16.02
C THR A 383 1.07 22.39 -17.51
N HIS A 384 1.08 21.16 -17.99
CA HIS A 384 0.68 20.85 -19.36
C HIS A 384 -0.83 21.00 -19.57
N LYS A 385 -1.65 20.50 -18.65
CA LYS A 385 -3.12 20.55 -18.73
C LYS A 385 -3.64 21.97 -18.85
N TYR A 386 -3.04 22.91 -18.12
CA TYR A 386 -3.47 24.31 -18.07
C TYR A 386 -2.51 25.27 -18.81
N ALA A 387 -1.66 24.77 -19.70
CA ALA A 387 -0.62 25.55 -20.38
C ALA A 387 -1.17 26.76 -21.14
N ASP A 388 -2.34 26.64 -21.77
CA ASP A 388 -3.05 27.70 -22.50
C ASP A 388 -3.51 28.86 -21.62
N ARG A 389 -3.66 28.64 -20.31
CA ARG A 389 -4.07 29.62 -19.30
C ARG A 389 -2.90 30.27 -18.56
N ASN A 390 -1.63 29.91 -18.90
CA ASN A 390 -0.42 30.38 -18.24
C ASN A 390 -0.55 30.33 -16.70
N PRO A 391 -0.74 29.14 -16.10
CA PRO A 391 -1.08 29.01 -14.70
C PRO A 391 0.04 29.48 -13.77
N ARG A 392 -0.33 29.95 -12.60
CA ARG A 392 0.54 30.12 -11.45
C ARG A 392 0.45 28.86 -10.60
N VAL A 393 1.58 28.26 -10.22
CA VAL A 393 1.61 27.02 -9.45
C VAL A 393 2.12 27.29 -8.04
N VAL A 394 1.32 26.94 -7.04
CA VAL A 394 1.65 27.04 -5.61
C VAL A 394 1.65 25.63 -5.01
N VAL A 395 2.77 25.22 -4.44
CA VAL A 395 2.92 23.90 -3.82
C VAL A 395 2.90 24.03 -2.31
N VAL A 396 2.04 23.25 -1.64
CA VAL A 396 1.99 23.10 -0.18
C VAL A 396 2.44 21.69 0.17
N THR A 397 3.56 21.56 0.87
CA THR A 397 4.17 20.25 1.14
C THR A 397 5.04 20.25 2.40
N GLY A 398 5.26 19.06 2.92
CA GLY A 398 6.25 18.76 3.96
C GLY A 398 7.03 17.51 3.63
N SER A 399 7.69 16.93 4.63
CA SER A 399 8.31 15.61 4.52
C SER A 399 8.37 14.92 5.88
N VAL A 400 8.43 13.60 5.84
CA VAL A 400 8.50 12.74 7.03
C VAL A 400 9.84 12.87 7.76
N GLY A 401 9.81 12.64 9.08
CA GLY A 401 11.00 12.51 9.93
C GLY A 401 11.46 11.06 10.09
N ASP A 402 12.70 10.88 10.56
CA ASP A 402 13.35 9.61 10.94
C ASP A 402 13.50 8.58 9.81
N LYS A 403 12.85 8.74 8.68
CA LYS A 403 12.88 7.78 7.56
C LYS A 403 12.80 8.49 6.21
N ALA A 404 13.24 7.80 5.15
CA ALA A 404 13.13 8.30 3.78
C ALA A 404 13.59 9.77 3.61
N VAL A 405 14.73 10.12 4.23
CA VAL A 405 15.28 11.50 4.26
C VAL A 405 15.56 12.05 2.86
N ASP A 406 15.89 11.16 1.91
CA ASP A 406 16.06 11.46 0.48
C ASP A 406 14.82 12.10 -0.18
N ARG A 407 13.63 11.87 0.39
CA ARG A 407 12.38 12.50 -0.07
C ARG A 407 12.39 14.01 0.06
N ARG A 408 13.07 14.57 1.07
CA ARG A 408 13.15 16.01 1.33
C ARG A 408 13.70 16.76 0.12
N GLU A 409 14.86 16.33 -0.35
CA GLU A 409 15.48 16.88 -1.57
C GLU A 409 14.65 16.54 -2.81
N GLY A 410 14.15 15.31 -2.89
CA GLY A 410 13.38 14.81 -4.02
C GLY A 410 12.11 15.61 -4.28
N ILE A 411 11.30 15.91 -3.25
CA ILE A 411 10.07 16.72 -3.36
C ILE A 411 10.41 18.10 -3.94
N ILE A 412 11.41 18.77 -3.38
CA ILE A 412 11.80 20.11 -3.82
C ILE A 412 12.30 20.11 -5.26
N LYS A 413 13.18 19.16 -5.63
CA LYS A 413 13.65 19.01 -7.00
C LYS A 413 12.53 18.70 -8.00
N GLY A 414 11.52 17.94 -7.58
CA GLY A 414 10.36 17.64 -8.41
C GLY A 414 9.44 18.83 -8.63
N ALA A 415 9.37 19.75 -7.67
CA ALA A 415 8.44 20.89 -7.69
C ALA A 415 9.03 22.19 -8.26
N GLN A 416 10.30 22.50 -7.94
CA GLN A 416 10.83 23.88 -8.09
C GLN A 416 10.95 24.38 -9.54
N ASP A 417 10.98 23.50 -10.53
CA ASP A 417 11.04 23.92 -11.95
C ASP A 417 9.66 24.35 -12.49
N TYR A 418 8.59 23.98 -11.79
CA TYR A 418 7.20 24.24 -12.14
C TYR A 418 6.53 25.24 -11.22
N ALA A 419 6.98 25.35 -9.96
CA ALA A 419 6.36 26.17 -8.94
C ALA A 419 6.77 27.65 -9.02
N ASP A 420 5.80 28.55 -8.87
CA ASP A 420 6.04 29.97 -8.58
C ASP A 420 6.23 30.19 -7.06
N ARG A 421 5.58 29.34 -6.23
CA ARG A 421 5.68 29.40 -4.76
C ARG A 421 5.67 28.00 -4.14
N ILE A 422 6.46 27.81 -3.10
CA ILE A 422 6.47 26.60 -2.26
C ILE A 422 6.25 27.00 -0.81
N ILE A 423 5.17 26.52 -0.18
CA ILE A 423 4.88 26.68 1.24
C ILE A 423 5.20 25.37 1.93
N LEU A 424 6.25 25.39 2.76
CA LEU A 424 6.69 24.24 3.51
C LEU A 424 5.93 24.14 4.83
N THR A 425 5.39 22.96 5.15
CA THR A 425 4.48 22.79 6.28
C THR A 425 4.60 21.42 6.95
N ALA A 426 3.80 21.20 8.00
CA ALA A 426 3.79 19.98 8.77
C ALA A 426 3.53 18.72 7.94
N GLU A 427 4.27 17.69 8.28
CA GLU A 427 3.99 16.28 7.98
C GLU A 427 4.45 15.42 9.18
N ASP A 428 4.48 14.10 9.04
CA ASP A 428 4.84 13.17 10.11
C ASP A 428 6.29 13.31 10.55
N THR A 429 6.54 14.02 11.62
CA THR A 429 7.91 14.29 12.10
C THR A 429 8.51 13.14 12.88
N VAL A 430 7.68 12.23 13.39
CA VAL A 430 8.04 11.11 14.27
C VAL A 430 8.79 11.61 15.51
N HIS A 431 10.14 11.71 15.50
CA HIS A 431 10.94 12.23 16.62
C HIS A 431 11.82 13.43 16.23
N GLU A 432 11.89 13.78 14.95
CA GLU A 432 12.63 14.96 14.50
C GLU A 432 11.85 16.26 14.76
N ARG A 433 12.56 17.36 14.91
CA ARG A 433 11.91 18.67 15.01
C ARG A 433 11.42 19.12 13.64
N MET A 434 10.12 19.38 13.53
CA MET A 434 9.47 19.82 12.29
C MET A 434 10.22 20.95 11.59
N ILE A 435 10.58 21.99 12.35
CA ILE A 435 11.24 23.16 11.79
C ILE A 435 12.61 22.85 11.15
N ASP A 436 13.33 21.85 11.69
CA ASP A 436 14.63 21.45 11.16
C ASP A 436 14.46 20.75 9.80
N ILE A 437 13.44 19.88 9.68
CA ILE A 437 13.07 19.24 8.40
C ILE A 437 12.72 20.30 7.35
N LEU A 438 11.89 21.29 7.72
CA LEU A 438 11.44 22.32 6.78
C LEU A 438 12.57 23.27 6.36
N HIS A 439 13.50 23.63 7.25
CA HIS A 439 14.69 24.40 6.90
C HIS A 439 15.62 23.61 5.97
N GLU A 440 15.79 22.30 6.21
CA GLU A 440 16.55 21.44 5.31
C GLU A 440 15.91 21.43 3.91
N MET A 441 14.60 21.21 3.82
CA MET A 441 13.86 21.27 2.54
C MET A 441 14.01 22.63 1.86
N GLN A 442 13.89 23.73 2.61
CA GLN A 442 14.06 25.08 2.07
C GLN A 442 15.46 25.28 1.48
N GLY A 443 16.48 24.67 2.08
CA GLY A 443 17.87 24.70 1.60
C GLY A 443 18.08 24.04 0.24
N TYR A 444 17.21 23.14 -0.19
CA TYR A 444 17.25 22.50 -1.51
C TYR A 444 16.61 23.34 -2.63
N ILE A 445 15.94 24.46 -2.31
CA ILE A 445 15.37 25.36 -3.32
C ILE A 445 16.49 26.18 -3.93
N THR A 446 16.84 25.87 -5.17
CA THR A 446 17.92 26.55 -5.92
C THR A 446 17.41 27.43 -7.06
N ASN A 447 16.12 27.28 -7.45
CA ASN A 447 15.52 28.10 -8.49
C ASN A 447 15.16 29.50 -7.92
N PRO A 448 15.82 30.59 -8.37
CA PRO A 448 15.63 31.93 -7.80
C PRO A 448 14.25 32.54 -8.08
N ARG A 449 13.44 31.93 -8.95
CA ARG A 449 12.08 32.38 -9.24
C ARG A 449 11.08 31.91 -8.20
N VAL A 450 11.40 30.87 -7.44
CA VAL A 450 10.51 30.27 -6.44
C VAL A 450 10.52 31.11 -5.18
N VAL A 451 9.36 31.61 -4.78
CA VAL A 451 9.15 32.20 -3.46
C VAL A 451 8.87 31.07 -2.47
N SER A 452 9.57 31.03 -1.33
CA SER A 452 9.34 30.00 -0.32
C SER A 452 9.02 30.57 1.05
N ASP A 453 8.09 29.92 1.74
CA ASP A 453 7.68 30.22 3.11
C ASP A 453 7.65 28.95 3.95
N ILE A 454 7.75 29.09 5.26
CA ILE A 454 7.49 28.04 6.24
C ILE A 454 6.25 28.43 7.06
N GLU A 455 5.29 27.52 7.14
CA GLU A 455 4.13 27.60 8.02
C GLU A 455 3.93 26.25 8.72
N LEU A 456 4.07 26.24 10.04
CA LEU A 456 4.04 24.98 10.82
C LEU A 456 2.65 24.35 10.91
N ASP A 457 1.60 25.16 10.82
CA ASP A 457 0.22 24.69 10.80
C ASP A 457 -0.19 24.40 9.36
N ARG A 458 -0.45 23.14 9.05
CA ARG A 458 -0.75 22.69 7.69
C ARG A 458 -2.04 23.32 7.13
N ALA A 459 -3.09 23.47 7.95
CA ALA A 459 -4.31 24.12 7.52
C ALA A 459 -4.06 25.61 7.17
N LYS A 460 -3.26 26.31 7.99
CA LYS A 460 -2.86 27.69 7.71
C LYS A 460 -1.95 27.81 6.49
N ALA A 461 -1.13 26.81 6.21
CA ALA A 461 -0.32 26.79 4.99
C ALA A 461 -1.21 26.75 3.74
N ILE A 462 -2.28 25.94 3.77
CA ILE A 462 -3.28 25.90 2.69
C ILE A 462 -4.06 27.22 2.62
N GLU A 463 -4.45 27.81 3.77
CA GLU A 463 -5.08 29.16 3.81
C GLU A 463 -4.20 30.20 3.14
N LYS A 464 -2.90 30.27 3.47
CA LYS A 464 -1.93 31.18 2.82
C LYS A 464 -1.84 30.95 1.31
N ALA A 465 -1.92 29.71 0.84
CA ALA A 465 -1.91 29.40 -0.59
C ALA A 465 -3.17 29.95 -1.29
N VAL A 466 -4.33 29.85 -0.65
CA VAL A 466 -5.60 30.42 -1.15
C VAL A 466 -5.59 31.94 -1.11
N GLU A 467 -5.09 32.56 -0.03
CA GLU A 467 -4.92 34.04 0.07
C GLU A 467 -3.97 34.55 -1.03
N ASP A 468 -2.87 33.84 -1.29
CA ASP A 468 -1.94 34.17 -2.35
C ASP A 468 -2.60 34.06 -3.74
N ALA A 469 -3.46 33.05 -3.96
CA ALA A 469 -4.25 32.94 -5.19
C ALA A 469 -5.22 34.10 -5.38
N HIS A 470 -5.89 34.55 -4.31
CA HIS A 470 -6.76 35.74 -4.36
C HIS A 470 -5.99 37.04 -4.65
N ALA A 471 -4.76 37.17 -4.15
CA ALA A 471 -3.89 38.31 -4.46
C ALA A 471 -3.43 38.34 -5.93
N HIS A 472 -3.52 37.20 -6.65
CA HIS A 472 -3.14 37.04 -8.04
C HIS A 472 -4.33 36.61 -8.92
N ALA A 473 -5.52 37.17 -8.65
CA ALA A 473 -6.78 36.79 -9.31
C ALA A 473 -6.83 37.04 -10.84
N ASP A 474 -5.84 37.72 -11.39
CA ASP A 474 -5.63 37.95 -12.83
C ASP A 474 -5.08 36.68 -13.57
N ARG A 475 -4.55 35.68 -12.84
CA ARG A 475 -4.06 34.41 -13.37
C ARG A 475 -4.78 33.22 -12.73
N LEU A 476 -4.93 32.14 -13.50
CA LEU A 476 -5.29 30.85 -12.91
C LEU A 476 -4.22 30.44 -11.89
N THR A 477 -4.62 30.16 -10.67
CA THR A 477 -3.72 29.58 -9.68
C THR A 477 -4.04 28.11 -9.47
N ILE A 478 -3.02 27.25 -9.60
CA ILE A 478 -3.09 25.83 -9.30
C ILE A 478 -2.42 25.60 -7.95
N LEU A 479 -3.16 25.06 -7.01
CA LEU A 479 -2.69 24.68 -5.69
C LEU A 479 -2.40 23.17 -5.69
N LEU A 480 -1.13 22.79 -5.49
CA LEU A 480 -0.73 21.39 -5.29
C LEU A 480 -0.54 21.16 -3.79
N VAL A 481 -1.52 20.55 -3.14
CA VAL A 481 -1.49 20.20 -1.71
C VAL A 481 -1.09 18.72 -1.63
N ILE A 482 0.19 18.47 -1.29
CA ILE A 482 0.78 17.15 -1.45
C ILE A 482 1.44 16.63 -0.16
N GLY A 483 1.50 15.30 -0.05
CA GLY A 483 2.17 14.56 1.03
C GLY A 483 1.23 13.79 1.94
N LYS A 484 0.12 14.40 2.39
CA LYS A 484 -0.83 13.78 3.34
C LYS A 484 -2.03 13.11 2.67
N GLY A 485 -2.47 13.60 1.49
CA GLY A 485 -3.65 13.04 0.82
C GLY A 485 -4.89 13.07 1.71
N GLU A 486 -5.46 11.89 1.99
CA GLU A 486 -6.69 11.70 2.79
C GLU A 486 -6.48 11.64 4.30
N GLU A 487 -5.24 11.62 4.79
CA GLU A 487 -4.94 11.38 6.20
C GLU A 487 -5.54 12.47 7.13
N ARG A 488 -6.23 12.02 8.19
CA ARG A 488 -6.90 12.87 9.20
C ARG A 488 -6.06 13.09 10.46
N TRP A 489 -4.76 12.91 10.36
CA TRP A 489 -3.81 13.04 11.45
C TRP A 489 -2.42 13.45 10.95
N ILE A 490 -1.62 14.00 11.86
CA ILE A 490 -0.18 14.24 11.69
C ILE A 490 0.54 13.55 12.84
N LYS A 491 1.58 12.79 12.54
CA LYS A 491 2.32 12.03 13.55
C LYS A 491 3.43 12.86 14.16
N VAL A 492 3.27 13.21 15.43
CA VAL A 492 4.24 13.98 16.23
C VAL A 492 4.61 13.18 17.47
N ASP A 493 5.90 13.06 17.77
CA ASP A 493 6.42 12.26 18.91
C ASP A 493 5.84 10.82 18.94
N GLY A 494 5.72 10.20 17.78
CA GLY A 494 5.17 8.87 17.62
C GLY A 494 3.67 8.71 17.86
N LYS A 495 2.93 9.83 18.06
CA LYS A 495 1.47 9.85 18.33
C LYS A 495 0.74 10.55 17.19
N HIS A 496 -0.45 10.05 16.87
CA HIS A 496 -1.35 10.71 15.92
C HIS A 496 -2.02 11.92 16.58
N ALA A 497 -1.72 13.11 16.09
CA ALA A 497 -2.43 14.34 16.42
C ALA A 497 -3.55 14.56 15.41
N PRO A 498 -4.80 14.80 15.82
CA PRO A 498 -5.91 15.02 14.88
C PRO A 498 -5.62 16.16 13.90
N TYR A 499 -5.99 15.95 12.64
CA TYR A 499 -5.90 16.92 11.56
C TYR A 499 -7.19 16.88 10.73
N GLU A 500 -7.63 18.03 10.23
CA GLU A 500 -8.87 18.16 9.44
C GLU A 500 -8.81 17.39 8.12
N GLY A 501 -7.61 17.24 7.52
CA GLY A 501 -7.36 16.67 6.21
C GLY A 501 -7.27 17.73 5.10
N ASP A 502 -6.35 17.50 4.17
CA ASP A 502 -6.06 18.46 3.10
C ASP A 502 -7.29 18.75 2.23
N ASP A 503 -8.05 17.72 1.88
CA ASP A 503 -9.27 17.84 1.07
C ASP A 503 -10.37 18.63 1.79
N HIS A 504 -10.58 18.42 3.09
CA HIS A 504 -11.57 19.18 3.87
C HIS A 504 -11.16 20.63 4.01
N VAL A 505 -9.88 20.92 4.29
CA VAL A 505 -9.39 22.31 4.35
C VAL A 505 -9.62 23.00 3.01
N VAL A 506 -9.27 22.35 1.89
CA VAL A 506 -9.49 22.92 0.54
C VAL A 506 -10.98 23.13 0.27
N LYS A 507 -11.83 22.13 0.53
CA LYS A 507 -13.29 22.23 0.34
C LYS A 507 -13.88 23.41 1.14
N ARG A 508 -13.46 23.54 2.41
CA ARG A 508 -13.91 24.64 3.29
C ARG A 508 -13.52 26.01 2.72
N LEU A 509 -12.26 26.15 2.31
CA LEU A 509 -11.74 27.41 1.77
C LEU A 509 -12.33 27.77 0.41
N PHE A 510 -12.70 26.79 -0.39
CA PHE A 510 -13.37 26.97 -1.68
C PHE A 510 -14.89 27.14 -1.57
N GLY A 511 -15.46 27.03 -0.35
CA GLY A 511 -16.90 27.10 -0.14
C GLY A 511 -17.68 25.92 -0.70
N LEU A 512 -17.05 24.73 -0.76
CA LEU A 512 -17.61 23.50 -1.33
C LEU A 512 -18.19 22.55 -0.25
N LEU A 513 -18.00 22.86 1.04
CA LEU A 513 -18.67 22.12 2.10
C LEU A 513 -20.12 22.61 2.17
N ASN A 514 -21.08 21.71 1.99
CA ASN A 514 -22.48 21.97 2.31
C ASN A 514 -22.63 22.01 3.84
N ASP A 515 -23.24 23.06 4.38
CA ASP A 515 -23.63 23.21 5.78
C ASP A 515 -24.58 22.09 6.24
#